data_1c642af90229339f992bec8f83d6694c
#
_entry.id   1c642af90229339f992bec8f83d6694c
#
_cell.length_a   1.000
_cell.length_b   1.000
_cell.length_c   1.000
_cell.angle_alpha   90.00
_cell.angle_beta   90.00
_cell.angle_gamma   90.00
#
_symmetry.space_group_name_H-M   'P 1'
#
loop_
_entity.id
_entity.type
_entity.pdbx_description
1 polymer ?
#
loop_
_entity_poly.entity_id
_entity_poly.type
_entity_poly.pdbx_seq_one_letter_code
_entity_poly.pdbx_strand_id
1 'polypeptide(L)'
;MTTVLIAPLRRAGVLAKQAATIDALSGGRLTLGLGVGAREDDFQFAPASFHDRGRRFEEQLDLMKRVWSGQPVSDEIGPVGPPPAQAGGPELLIGGYTPVSIQRVGRWGDGFISWGVRDPEQVRRLFDLAEESWRTEGREGKPRLVASLYYALGPNADRGGDYIRHYYSYFGPGADDMARSIPSTQEALDNLIRGLGDVGADEVICWPTVAELDQVDLLAELVG
;
A
#
# COMPACT_ATOMS: atom_id res chain seq x y z
N MET A 1 -6.10 5.89 5.60
CA MET A 1 -5.59 4.87 4.65
C MET A 1 -4.61 3.92 5.36
N THR A 2 -4.51 2.65 4.95
CA THR A 2 -3.39 1.76 5.31
C THR A 2 -2.40 1.61 4.15
N THR A 3 -1.05 1.52 4.42
CA THR A 3 -0.01 1.64 3.37
C THR A 3 1.22 0.74 3.61
N VAL A 4 1.08 -0.52 3.60
CA VAL A 4 -0.05 -1.40 3.41
C VAL A 4 -0.19 -2.35 4.61
N LEU A 5 -1.37 -2.89 4.79
CA LEU A 5 -1.57 -3.97 5.75
C LEU A 5 -1.30 -5.31 5.03
N ILE A 6 -0.51 -6.18 5.66
CA ILE A 6 -0.21 -7.50 5.12
C ILE A 6 -1.37 -8.44 5.42
N ALA A 7 -2.24 -8.65 4.42
CA ALA A 7 -3.46 -9.41 4.59
C ALA A 7 -3.21 -10.90 4.90
N PRO A 8 -2.24 -11.61 4.26
CA PRO A 8 -2.02 -13.03 4.52
C PRO A 8 -1.62 -13.39 5.96
N LEU A 9 -1.16 -12.42 6.74
CA LEU A 9 -0.89 -12.61 8.18
C LEU A 9 -2.16 -12.61 9.05
N ARG A 10 -3.33 -12.34 8.46
CA ARG A 10 -4.59 -12.11 9.18
C ARG A 10 -5.67 -13.09 8.74
N ARG A 11 -6.69 -13.25 9.59
CA ARG A 11 -7.90 -14.00 9.24
C ARG A 11 -8.82 -13.11 8.40
N ALA A 12 -9.14 -13.52 7.19
CA ALA A 12 -9.89 -12.72 6.21
C ALA A 12 -11.25 -12.21 6.72
N GLY A 13 -12.04 -13.08 7.37
CA GLY A 13 -13.35 -12.69 7.90
C GLY A 13 -13.25 -11.63 9.03
N VAL A 14 -12.21 -11.72 9.87
CA VAL A 14 -11.95 -10.71 10.92
C VAL A 14 -11.54 -9.38 10.28
N LEU A 15 -10.63 -9.43 9.31
CA LEU A 15 -10.17 -8.25 8.59
C LEU A 15 -11.32 -7.57 7.83
N ALA A 16 -12.16 -8.35 7.13
CA ALA A 16 -13.33 -7.82 6.43
C ALA A 16 -14.27 -7.07 7.37
N LYS A 17 -14.56 -7.66 8.54
CA LYS A 17 -15.42 -7.06 9.54
C LYS A 17 -14.84 -5.81 10.17
N GLN A 18 -13.54 -5.83 10.52
CA GLN A 18 -12.84 -4.66 11.06
C GLN A 18 -12.85 -3.50 10.05
N ALA A 19 -12.53 -3.78 8.79
CA ALA A 19 -12.54 -2.78 7.72
C ALA A 19 -13.94 -2.17 7.53
N ALA A 20 -14.98 -3.00 7.43
CA ALA A 20 -16.36 -2.52 7.33
C ALA A 20 -16.80 -1.68 8.53
N THR A 21 -16.39 -2.07 9.74
CA THR A 21 -16.69 -1.31 10.97
C THR A 21 -16.01 0.06 10.96
N ILE A 22 -14.73 0.12 10.61
CA ILE A 22 -13.98 1.38 10.53
C ILE A 22 -14.56 2.26 9.41
N ASP A 23 -14.91 1.66 8.29
CA ASP A 23 -15.51 2.38 7.18
C ASP A 23 -16.87 3.01 7.56
N ALA A 24 -17.73 2.24 8.21
CA ALA A 24 -19.02 2.74 8.71
C ALA A 24 -18.83 3.85 9.76
N LEU A 25 -17.93 3.67 10.74
CA LEU A 25 -17.65 4.67 11.79
C LEU A 25 -17.03 5.95 11.21
N SER A 26 -16.23 5.84 10.16
CA SER A 26 -15.61 6.99 9.51
C SER A 26 -16.53 7.68 8.50
N GLY A 27 -17.74 7.14 8.23
CA GLY A 27 -18.64 7.67 7.20
C GLY A 27 -18.06 7.50 5.78
N GLY A 28 -17.44 6.34 5.49
CA GLY A 28 -16.94 6.01 4.17
C GLY A 28 -15.56 6.63 3.82
N ARG A 29 -14.74 6.98 4.82
CA ARG A 29 -13.41 7.60 4.62
C ARG A 29 -12.26 6.61 4.64
N LEU A 30 -12.52 5.29 4.77
CA LEU A 30 -11.46 4.29 4.81
C LEU A 30 -10.98 3.96 3.39
N THR A 31 -9.69 4.14 3.15
CA THR A 31 -8.97 3.51 2.05
C THR A 31 -8.11 2.38 2.63
N LEU A 32 -8.31 1.16 2.14
CA LEU A 32 -7.65 -0.03 2.63
C LEU A 32 -6.55 -0.47 1.65
N GLY A 33 -5.30 -0.07 1.92
CA GLY A 33 -4.14 -0.57 1.19
C GLY A 33 -3.72 -1.94 1.72
N LEU A 34 -3.68 -2.95 0.85
CA LEU A 34 -3.33 -4.33 1.17
C LEU A 34 -2.16 -4.83 0.34
N GLY A 35 -1.34 -5.68 0.93
CA GLY A 35 -0.22 -6.34 0.25
C GLY A 35 0.00 -7.78 0.71
N VAL A 36 0.82 -8.52 -0.06
CA VAL A 36 1.15 -9.93 0.23
C VAL A 36 2.21 -10.12 1.31
N GLY A 37 3.03 -9.09 1.58
CA GLY A 37 4.19 -9.19 2.46
C GLY A 37 5.44 -9.78 1.79
N ALA A 38 6.61 -9.32 2.24
CA ALA A 38 7.92 -9.72 1.72
C ALA A 38 8.85 -10.32 2.79
N ARG A 39 8.54 -10.14 4.07
CA ARG A 39 9.35 -10.55 5.21
C ARG A 39 8.95 -11.95 5.67
N GLU A 40 9.84 -12.93 5.53
CA GLU A 40 9.51 -14.34 5.85
C GLU A 40 9.34 -14.58 7.36
N ASP A 41 10.10 -13.89 8.20
CA ASP A 41 9.99 -13.99 9.66
C ASP A 41 8.63 -13.51 10.20
N ASP A 42 7.98 -12.53 9.55
CA ASP A 42 6.60 -12.14 9.88
C ASP A 42 5.62 -13.33 9.74
N PHE A 43 5.84 -14.17 8.73
CA PHE A 43 5.01 -15.36 8.49
C PHE A 43 5.30 -16.48 9.48
N GLN A 44 6.54 -16.63 9.92
CA GLN A 44 6.90 -17.58 10.99
C GLN A 44 6.24 -17.18 12.32
N PHE A 45 6.25 -15.88 12.64
CA PHE A 45 5.60 -15.34 13.84
C PHE A 45 4.07 -15.47 13.80
N ALA A 46 3.45 -15.28 12.64
CA ALA A 46 2.00 -15.32 12.45
C ALA A 46 1.42 -16.70 12.13
N PRO A 47 2.06 -17.81 12.40
CA PRO A 47 1.92 -19.17 11.89
C PRO A 47 1.19 -19.28 10.53
N ALA A 48 1.73 -18.59 9.53
CA ALA A 48 1.21 -18.56 8.18
C ALA A 48 2.27 -18.99 7.17
N SER A 49 1.88 -19.64 6.07
CA SER A 49 2.82 -20.05 5.03
C SER A 49 3.26 -18.85 4.18
N PHE A 50 4.58 -18.64 4.06
CA PHE A 50 5.15 -17.63 3.19
C PHE A 50 5.00 -18.01 1.70
N HIS A 51 5.08 -19.31 1.38
CA HIS A 51 5.10 -19.78 -0.01
C HIS A 51 3.75 -19.64 -0.72
N ASP A 52 2.65 -19.78 -0.01
CA ASP A 52 1.29 -19.68 -0.58
C ASP A 52 0.62 -18.33 -0.37
N ARG A 53 1.35 -17.32 0.16
CA ARG A 53 0.80 -16.02 0.51
C ARG A 53 0.06 -15.30 -0.63
N GLY A 54 0.50 -15.50 -1.87
CA GLY A 54 -0.17 -14.92 -3.04
C GLY A 54 -1.56 -15.50 -3.27
N ARG A 55 -1.69 -16.84 -3.29
CA ARG A 55 -2.96 -17.55 -3.40
C ARG A 55 -3.88 -17.23 -2.23
N ARG A 56 -3.35 -17.27 -1.02
CA ARG A 56 -4.10 -16.93 0.21
C ARG A 56 -4.62 -15.49 0.15
N PHE A 57 -3.84 -14.55 -0.38
CA PHE A 57 -4.28 -13.17 -0.53
C PHE A 57 -5.47 -13.04 -1.48
N GLU A 58 -5.47 -13.75 -2.61
CA GLU A 58 -6.58 -13.77 -3.57
C GLU A 58 -7.86 -14.36 -2.95
N GLU A 59 -7.74 -15.50 -2.26
CA GLU A 59 -8.85 -16.10 -1.51
C GLU A 59 -9.43 -15.14 -0.44
N GLN A 60 -8.56 -14.36 0.20
CA GLN A 60 -8.96 -13.34 1.17
C GLN A 60 -9.69 -12.17 0.52
N LEU A 61 -9.20 -11.68 -0.63
CA LEU A 61 -9.84 -10.62 -1.38
C LEU A 61 -11.25 -11.03 -1.85
N ASP A 62 -11.40 -12.25 -2.37
CA ASP A 62 -12.71 -12.80 -2.75
C ASP A 62 -13.66 -12.85 -1.54
N LEU A 63 -13.20 -13.35 -0.39
CA LEU A 63 -14.01 -13.42 0.82
C LEU A 63 -14.41 -12.04 1.33
N MET A 64 -13.48 -11.08 1.35
CA MET A 64 -13.76 -9.71 1.81
C MET A 64 -14.80 -9.03 0.92
N LYS A 65 -14.64 -9.10 -0.41
CA LYS A 65 -15.63 -8.54 -1.35
C LYS A 65 -17.01 -9.18 -1.18
N ARG A 66 -17.09 -10.49 -0.95
CA ARG A 66 -18.34 -11.21 -0.65
C ARG A 66 -18.99 -10.71 0.64
N VAL A 67 -18.23 -10.59 1.72
CA VAL A 67 -18.72 -10.06 3.00
C VAL A 67 -19.26 -8.64 2.85
N TRP A 68 -18.50 -7.76 2.18
CA TRP A 68 -18.89 -6.35 2.02
C TRP A 68 -20.09 -6.14 1.10
N SER A 69 -20.32 -7.04 0.14
CA SER A 69 -21.52 -7.01 -0.71
C SER A 69 -22.77 -7.59 -0.05
N GLY A 70 -22.68 -8.04 1.21
CA GLY A 70 -23.80 -8.62 1.95
C GLY A 70 -24.21 -10.01 1.46
N GLN A 71 -23.39 -10.69 0.69
CA GLN A 71 -23.62 -12.07 0.26
C GLN A 71 -23.35 -13.06 1.41
N PRO A 72 -24.01 -14.23 1.42
CA PRO A 72 -23.66 -15.31 2.34
C PRO A 72 -22.18 -15.71 2.20
N VAL A 73 -21.51 -15.95 3.32
CA VAL A 73 -20.11 -16.41 3.34
C VAL A 73 -19.99 -17.82 2.78
N SER A 74 -20.93 -18.69 3.13
CA SER A 74 -21.07 -20.05 2.62
C SER A 74 -22.55 -20.48 2.70
N ASP A 75 -22.85 -21.72 2.28
CA ASP A 75 -24.21 -22.31 2.42
C ASP A 75 -24.65 -22.40 3.88
N GLU A 76 -23.71 -22.52 4.82
CA GLU A 76 -23.98 -22.62 6.26
C GLU A 76 -23.89 -21.29 7.00
N ILE A 77 -23.18 -20.31 6.44
CA ILE A 77 -22.92 -19.00 7.06
C ILE A 77 -23.55 -17.91 6.21
N GLY A 78 -24.60 -17.31 6.71
CA GLY A 78 -25.30 -16.19 6.07
C GLY A 78 -24.44 -14.91 5.96
N PRO A 79 -25.08 -13.79 5.58
CA PRO A 79 -24.41 -12.49 5.52
C PRO A 79 -23.82 -12.07 6.86
N VAL A 80 -22.63 -11.45 6.84
CA VAL A 80 -21.92 -10.97 8.03
C VAL A 80 -21.83 -9.45 8.00
N GLY A 81 -22.40 -8.80 9.01
CA GLY A 81 -22.34 -7.34 9.17
C GLY A 81 -21.31 -6.89 10.22
N PRO A 82 -21.16 -5.54 10.43
CA PRO A 82 -21.94 -4.49 9.78
C PRO A 82 -21.60 -4.32 8.29
N PRO A 83 -22.53 -3.79 7.47
CA PRO A 83 -22.19 -3.37 6.11
C PRO A 83 -21.24 -2.16 6.17
N PRO A 84 -20.31 -2.02 5.21
CA PRO A 84 -19.51 -0.81 5.07
C PRO A 84 -20.39 0.38 4.64
N ALA A 85 -19.91 1.61 4.85
CA ALA A 85 -20.56 2.82 4.36
C ALA A 85 -20.37 2.98 2.84
N GLN A 86 -19.21 2.58 2.33
CA GLN A 86 -18.92 2.58 0.89
C GLN A 86 -19.58 1.37 0.22
N ALA A 87 -20.26 1.60 -0.90
CA ALA A 87 -20.92 0.54 -1.67
C ALA A 87 -19.90 -0.48 -2.19
N GLY A 88 -20.09 -1.75 -1.84
CA GLY A 88 -19.18 -2.83 -2.25
C GLY A 88 -17.90 -2.97 -1.42
N GLY A 89 -17.72 -2.14 -0.40
CA GLY A 89 -16.58 -2.17 0.52
C GLY A 89 -15.75 -0.88 0.52
N PRO A 90 -14.83 -0.76 1.48
CA PRO A 90 -13.85 0.33 1.48
C PRO A 90 -13.05 0.34 0.18
N GLU A 91 -12.66 1.55 -0.28
CA GLU A 91 -11.72 1.68 -1.40
C GLU A 91 -10.48 0.82 -1.15
N LEU A 92 -10.10 -0.01 -2.13
CA LEU A 92 -9.06 -1.01 -1.99
C LEU A 92 -7.85 -0.71 -2.89
N LEU A 93 -6.72 -0.37 -2.29
CA LEU A 93 -5.44 -0.23 -3.00
C LEU A 93 -4.61 -1.51 -2.86
N ILE A 94 -4.16 -2.04 -3.99
CA ILE A 94 -3.26 -3.20 -4.00
C ILE A 94 -1.81 -2.73 -4.01
N GLY A 95 -1.04 -3.16 -3.01
CA GLY A 95 0.39 -2.88 -2.92
C GLY A 95 1.23 -4.02 -3.50
N GLY A 96 2.30 -3.65 -4.20
CA GLY A 96 3.24 -4.63 -4.75
C GLY A 96 4.32 -4.00 -5.64
N TYR A 97 5.27 -4.85 -6.06
CA TYR A 97 6.38 -4.42 -6.92
C TYR A 97 6.73 -5.47 -8.01
N THR A 98 5.98 -6.57 -8.06
CA THR A 98 6.13 -7.59 -9.11
C THR A 98 4.91 -7.57 -10.02
N PRO A 99 5.05 -7.92 -11.32
CA PRO A 99 3.91 -8.00 -12.23
C PRO A 99 2.75 -8.84 -11.67
N VAL A 100 3.04 -9.99 -11.07
CA VAL A 100 2.03 -10.88 -10.46
C VAL A 100 1.27 -10.19 -9.31
N SER A 101 1.95 -9.39 -8.48
CA SER A 101 1.27 -8.65 -7.41
C SER A 101 0.38 -7.53 -7.96
N ILE A 102 0.83 -6.85 -9.01
CA ILE A 102 0.15 -5.69 -9.61
C ILE A 102 -1.08 -6.12 -10.43
N GLN A 103 -1.04 -7.29 -11.09
CA GLN A 103 -2.18 -7.85 -11.83
C GLN A 103 -3.46 -7.99 -10.98
N ARG A 104 -3.36 -8.03 -9.66
CA ARG A 104 -4.51 -8.04 -8.75
C ARG A 104 -5.30 -6.74 -8.73
N VAL A 105 -4.72 -5.63 -9.21
CA VAL A 105 -5.40 -4.33 -9.27
C VAL A 105 -6.65 -4.41 -10.12
N GLY A 106 -6.55 -4.95 -11.32
CA GLY A 106 -7.68 -5.04 -12.25
C GLY A 106 -8.83 -5.87 -11.69
N ARG A 107 -8.53 -7.00 -11.06
CA ARG A 107 -9.56 -7.93 -10.58
C ARG A 107 -10.21 -7.51 -9.26
N TRP A 108 -9.45 -6.98 -8.29
CA TRP A 108 -9.97 -6.74 -6.95
C TRP A 108 -9.83 -5.30 -6.46
N GLY A 109 -8.84 -4.55 -6.95
CA GLY A 109 -8.49 -3.23 -6.44
C GLY A 109 -9.32 -2.10 -7.04
N ASP A 110 -9.34 -0.97 -6.37
CA ASP A 110 -9.80 0.31 -6.89
C ASP A 110 -8.60 1.18 -7.30
N GLY A 111 -7.40 0.74 -6.94
CA GLY A 111 -6.15 1.37 -7.32
C GLY A 111 -4.92 0.57 -6.91
N PHE A 112 -3.78 1.18 -7.16
CA PHE A 112 -2.45 0.65 -6.89
C PHE A 112 -1.68 1.59 -5.96
N ILE A 113 -0.90 1.02 -5.04
CA ILE A 113 0.07 1.77 -4.24
C ILE A 113 1.48 1.20 -4.41
N SER A 114 2.39 2.04 -4.88
CA SER A 114 3.80 1.70 -4.97
C SER A 114 4.48 1.87 -3.61
N TRP A 115 5.60 1.16 -3.42
CA TRP A 115 6.34 1.20 -2.18
C TRP A 115 7.77 1.73 -2.38
N GLY A 116 8.22 2.61 -1.47
CA GLY A 116 9.61 3.00 -1.31
C GLY A 116 10.27 3.58 -2.57
N VAL A 117 9.57 4.47 -3.24
CA VAL A 117 9.95 5.00 -4.55
C VAL A 117 11.18 5.89 -4.47
N ARG A 118 12.04 5.76 -5.47
CA ARG A 118 13.30 6.49 -5.61
C ARG A 118 13.48 7.10 -7.00
N ASP A 119 12.78 6.55 -7.98
CA ASP A 119 12.90 6.88 -9.39
C ASP A 119 11.50 6.94 -10.02
N PRO A 120 11.03 8.14 -10.44
CA PRO A 120 9.73 8.31 -11.08
C PRO A 120 9.52 7.41 -12.30
N GLU A 121 10.56 7.18 -13.10
CA GLU A 121 10.47 6.30 -14.27
C GLU A 121 10.19 4.84 -13.89
N GLN A 122 10.75 4.39 -12.77
CA GLN A 122 10.43 3.07 -12.24
C GLN A 122 8.97 2.99 -11.81
N VAL A 123 8.46 4.05 -11.17
CA VAL A 123 7.04 4.12 -10.78
C VAL A 123 6.12 4.11 -11.98
N ARG A 124 6.46 4.87 -13.02
CA ARG A 124 5.67 4.86 -14.26
C ARG A 124 5.50 3.43 -14.80
N ARG A 125 6.57 2.65 -14.84
CA ARG A 125 6.49 1.24 -15.25
C ARG A 125 5.55 0.38 -14.38
N LEU A 126 5.51 0.63 -13.07
CA LEU A 126 4.56 -0.06 -12.18
C LEU A 126 3.12 0.42 -12.40
N PHE A 127 2.93 1.70 -12.66
CA PHE A 127 1.63 2.28 -12.99
C PHE A 127 1.11 1.74 -14.33
N ASP A 128 1.99 1.60 -15.34
CA ASP A 128 1.64 0.98 -16.63
C ASP A 128 1.09 -0.44 -16.45
N LEU A 129 1.72 -1.24 -15.55
CA LEU A 129 1.25 -2.58 -15.23
C LEU A 129 -0.12 -2.57 -14.52
N ALA A 130 -0.36 -1.61 -13.65
CA ALA A 130 -1.65 -1.47 -12.96
C ALA A 130 -2.77 -1.06 -13.94
N GLU A 131 -2.50 -0.09 -14.82
CA GLU A 131 -3.41 0.35 -15.87
C GLU A 131 -3.67 -0.76 -16.90
N GLU A 132 -2.64 -1.53 -17.26
CA GLU A 132 -2.79 -2.71 -18.14
C GLU A 132 -3.68 -3.78 -17.51
N SER A 133 -3.43 -4.10 -16.23
CA SER A 133 -4.28 -5.03 -15.47
C SER A 133 -5.75 -4.56 -15.44
N TRP A 134 -5.97 -3.26 -15.23
CA TRP A 134 -7.31 -2.66 -15.25
C TRP A 134 -8.03 -2.83 -16.58
N ARG A 135 -7.34 -2.53 -17.67
CA ARG A 135 -7.89 -2.68 -19.03
C ARG A 135 -8.15 -4.15 -19.40
N THR A 136 -7.28 -5.05 -18.99
CA THR A 136 -7.41 -6.50 -19.24
C THR A 136 -8.67 -7.09 -18.59
N GLU A 137 -9.07 -6.58 -17.42
CA GLU A 137 -10.31 -6.97 -16.73
C GLU A 137 -11.55 -6.21 -17.27
N GLY A 138 -11.42 -5.44 -18.35
CA GLY A 138 -12.52 -4.72 -19.01
C GLY A 138 -13.12 -3.59 -18.19
N ARG A 139 -12.37 -3.03 -17.22
CA ARG A 139 -12.85 -1.95 -16.37
C ARG A 139 -12.78 -0.60 -17.08
N GLU A 140 -13.80 0.22 -16.89
CA GLU A 140 -13.83 1.59 -17.42
C GLU A 140 -12.98 2.54 -16.55
N GLY A 141 -12.52 3.65 -17.16
CA GLY A 141 -11.70 4.66 -16.49
C GLY A 141 -10.27 4.19 -16.22
N LYS A 142 -9.71 4.61 -15.10
CA LYS A 142 -8.35 4.26 -14.65
C LYS A 142 -8.33 3.91 -13.16
N PRO A 143 -7.38 3.06 -12.69
CA PRO A 143 -7.17 2.84 -11.28
C PRO A 143 -6.61 4.11 -10.63
N ARG A 144 -6.89 4.33 -9.34
CA ARG A 144 -6.19 5.34 -8.54
C ARG A 144 -4.74 4.91 -8.36
N LEU A 145 -3.79 5.81 -8.64
CA LEU A 145 -2.36 5.55 -8.61
C LEU A 145 -1.70 6.33 -7.47
N VAL A 146 -1.24 5.62 -6.46
CA VAL A 146 -0.60 6.21 -5.27
C VAL A 146 0.87 5.84 -5.25
N ALA A 147 1.74 6.84 -5.08
CA ALA A 147 3.16 6.64 -4.82
C ALA A 147 3.46 6.82 -3.34
N SER A 148 4.47 6.10 -2.82
CA SER A 148 5.00 6.37 -1.50
C SER A 148 6.52 6.48 -1.50
N LEU A 149 7.07 7.41 -0.75
CA LEU A 149 8.51 7.66 -0.63
C LEU A 149 8.93 7.80 0.82
N TYR A 150 10.22 7.58 1.07
CA TYR A 150 10.88 7.91 2.34
C TYR A 150 11.61 9.25 2.21
N TYR A 151 11.66 10.02 3.30
CA TYR A 151 12.42 11.27 3.36
C TYR A 151 13.02 11.50 4.74
N ALA A 152 14.02 12.35 4.80
CA ALA A 152 14.59 12.89 6.03
C ALA A 152 15.00 14.34 5.79
N LEU A 153 14.53 15.28 6.59
CA LEU A 153 14.85 16.70 6.47
C LEU A 153 15.46 17.23 7.77
N GLY A 154 16.03 18.43 7.70
CA GLY A 154 16.59 19.13 8.85
C GLY A 154 17.95 18.60 9.33
N PRO A 155 18.39 18.98 10.56
CA PRO A 155 19.76 18.77 11.02
C PRO A 155 20.13 17.31 11.26
N ASN A 156 19.15 16.41 11.43
CA ASN A 156 19.35 14.97 11.66
C ASN A 156 19.02 14.11 10.43
N ALA A 157 18.94 14.70 9.25
CA ALA A 157 18.56 13.99 8.01
C ALA A 157 19.56 12.87 7.65
N ASP A 158 20.83 12.98 8.02
CA ASP A 158 21.87 11.98 7.85
C ASP A 158 21.56 10.65 8.56
N ARG A 159 20.79 10.68 9.64
CA ARG A 159 20.37 9.49 10.39
C ARG A 159 19.25 8.69 9.69
N GLY A 160 18.56 9.31 8.75
CA GLY A 160 17.46 8.65 8.03
C GLY A 160 17.87 7.36 7.35
N GLY A 161 19.08 7.33 6.78
CA GLY A 161 19.65 6.14 6.16
C GLY A 161 19.88 4.98 7.13
N ASP A 162 20.26 5.25 8.38
CA ASP A 162 20.54 4.21 9.38
C ASP A 162 19.25 3.50 9.82
N TYR A 163 18.14 4.24 9.96
CA TYR A 163 16.84 3.64 10.24
C TYR A 163 16.38 2.70 9.11
N ILE A 164 16.58 3.09 7.86
CA ILE A 164 16.24 2.26 6.70
C ILE A 164 17.11 1.00 6.66
N ARG A 165 18.43 1.11 6.85
CA ARG A 165 19.34 -0.06 6.91
C ARG A 165 18.93 -1.03 8.01
N HIS A 166 18.57 -0.51 9.17
CA HIS A 166 18.13 -1.33 10.29
C HIS A 166 16.82 -2.05 9.97
N TYR A 167 15.79 -1.34 9.52
CA TYR A 167 14.48 -1.90 9.27
C TYR A 167 14.47 -2.89 8.09
N TYR A 168 15.20 -2.56 7.02
CA TYR A 168 15.28 -3.37 5.80
C TYR A 168 16.51 -4.28 5.72
N SER A 169 17.14 -4.56 6.86
CA SER A 169 18.33 -5.42 6.93
C SER A 169 18.15 -6.80 6.26
N TYR A 170 16.92 -7.31 6.23
CA TYR A 170 16.56 -8.56 5.57
C TYR A 170 16.70 -8.53 4.04
N PHE A 171 16.84 -7.37 3.41
CA PHE A 171 17.17 -7.22 1.98
C PHE A 171 18.69 -7.25 1.70
N GLY A 172 19.52 -7.39 2.73
CA GLY A 172 20.98 -7.40 2.56
C GLY A 172 21.47 -6.10 1.90
N PRO A 173 22.32 -6.18 0.84
CA PRO A 173 22.86 -4.99 0.17
C PRO A 173 21.81 -4.01 -0.38
N GLY A 174 20.60 -4.49 -0.68
CA GLY A 174 19.49 -3.65 -1.14
C GLY A 174 19.05 -2.60 -0.12
N ALA A 175 19.24 -2.84 1.18
CA ALA A 175 18.96 -1.87 2.23
C ALA A 175 19.89 -0.64 2.14
N ASP A 176 21.14 -0.83 1.74
CA ASP A 176 22.10 0.27 1.54
C ASP A 176 21.72 1.15 0.35
N ASP A 177 21.24 0.54 -0.75
CA ASP A 177 20.77 1.29 -1.92
C ASP A 177 19.52 2.11 -1.57
N MET A 178 18.61 1.55 -0.77
CA MET A 178 17.47 2.29 -0.26
C MET A 178 17.89 3.46 0.62
N ALA A 179 18.78 3.23 1.56
CA ALA A 179 19.28 4.26 2.48
C ALA A 179 19.94 5.43 1.77
N ARG A 180 20.74 5.16 0.74
CA ARG A 180 21.42 6.19 -0.07
C ARG A 180 20.47 7.02 -0.95
N SER A 181 19.27 6.51 -1.23
CA SER A 181 18.33 7.16 -2.14
C SER A 181 17.28 8.03 -1.45
N ILE A 182 17.32 8.14 -0.11
CA ILE A 182 16.39 8.97 0.64
C ILE A 182 16.70 10.44 0.36
N PRO A 183 15.75 11.25 -0.14
CA PRO A 183 15.94 12.68 -0.24
C PRO A 183 16.13 13.29 1.15
N SER A 184 17.25 14.00 1.32
CA SER A 184 17.67 14.61 2.59
C SER A 184 17.72 16.15 2.53
N THR A 185 17.28 16.73 1.43
CA THR A 185 17.14 18.18 1.25
C THR A 185 15.74 18.50 0.72
N GLN A 186 15.25 19.71 1.01
CA GLN A 186 13.95 20.18 0.49
C GLN A 186 13.91 20.13 -1.04
N GLU A 187 14.98 20.57 -1.72
CA GLU A 187 15.07 20.55 -3.18
C GLU A 187 14.97 19.12 -3.75
N ALA A 188 15.68 18.16 -3.17
CA ALA A 188 15.64 16.77 -3.62
C ALA A 188 14.25 16.15 -3.41
N LEU A 189 13.60 16.45 -2.28
CA LEU A 189 12.26 15.97 -1.98
C LEU A 189 11.22 16.59 -2.91
N ASP A 190 11.25 17.91 -3.13
CA ASP A 190 10.36 18.62 -4.05
C ASP A 190 10.47 18.06 -5.48
N ASN A 191 11.69 17.90 -5.97
CA ASN A 191 11.93 17.32 -7.29
C ASN A 191 11.37 15.90 -7.41
N LEU A 192 11.50 15.08 -6.38
CA LEU A 192 10.94 13.72 -6.38
C LEU A 192 9.41 13.75 -6.35
N ILE A 193 8.79 14.57 -5.51
CA ILE A 193 7.32 14.69 -5.44
C ILE A 193 6.76 15.16 -6.78
N ARG A 194 7.35 16.20 -7.39
CA ARG A 194 6.93 16.69 -8.73
C ARG A 194 7.10 15.61 -9.79
N GLY A 195 8.26 14.94 -9.84
CA GLY A 195 8.50 13.87 -10.78
C GLY A 195 7.50 12.71 -10.65
N LEU A 196 7.03 12.40 -9.43
CA LEU A 196 5.97 11.43 -9.22
C LEU A 196 4.61 11.91 -9.74
N GLY A 197 4.29 13.18 -9.56
CA GLY A 197 3.11 13.80 -10.18
C GLY A 197 3.15 13.75 -11.71
N ASP A 198 4.30 14.10 -12.31
CA ASP A 198 4.51 14.09 -13.76
C ASP A 198 4.32 12.71 -14.39
N VAL A 199 4.68 11.64 -13.66
CA VAL A 199 4.46 10.27 -14.12
C VAL A 199 3.08 9.71 -13.76
N GLY A 200 2.16 10.55 -13.25
CA GLY A 200 0.75 10.26 -13.10
C GLY A 200 0.31 9.75 -11.73
N ALA A 201 1.07 10.01 -10.66
CA ALA A 201 0.58 9.75 -9.31
C ALA A 201 -0.58 10.68 -8.97
N ASP A 202 -1.72 10.11 -8.55
CA ASP A 202 -2.87 10.86 -8.05
C ASP A 202 -2.61 11.35 -6.61
N GLU A 203 -1.73 10.69 -5.87
CA GLU A 203 -1.33 11.02 -4.49
C GLU A 203 0.10 10.53 -4.20
N VAL A 204 0.84 11.29 -3.41
CA VAL A 204 2.18 10.91 -2.91
C VAL A 204 2.17 10.88 -1.38
N ILE A 205 2.51 9.72 -0.80
CA ILE A 205 2.62 9.52 0.63
C ILE A 205 4.09 9.63 1.05
N CYS A 206 4.39 10.61 1.89
CA CYS A 206 5.74 10.87 2.37
C CYS A 206 5.94 10.30 3.79
N TRP A 207 6.92 9.38 3.94
CA TRP A 207 7.26 8.74 5.20
C TRP A 207 8.54 9.31 5.77
N PRO A 208 8.50 10.00 6.92
CA PRO A 208 9.73 10.42 7.58
C PRO A 208 10.49 9.19 8.09
N THR A 209 11.79 9.14 7.85
CA THR A 209 12.67 8.09 8.37
C THR A 209 13.32 8.46 9.69
N VAL A 210 13.31 9.73 10.04
CA VAL A 210 13.75 10.23 11.36
C VAL A 210 12.54 10.40 12.25
N ALA A 211 12.58 9.86 13.47
CA ALA A 211 11.46 9.87 14.40
C ALA A 211 11.36 11.19 15.19
N GLU A 212 11.24 12.30 14.49
CA GLU A 212 11.14 13.66 15.03
C GLU A 212 9.88 14.34 14.45
N LEU A 213 9.15 15.07 15.30
CA LEU A 213 7.86 15.67 14.90
C LEU A 213 8.03 16.82 13.91
N ASP A 214 9.14 17.52 13.95
CA ASP A 214 9.50 18.60 13.01
C ASP A 214 9.59 18.15 11.56
N GLN A 215 9.74 16.85 11.30
CA GLN A 215 9.69 16.30 9.94
C GLN A 215 8.36 16.63 9.23
N VAL A 216 7.26 16.68 9.97
CA VAL A 216 5.94 17.04 9.42
C VAL A 216 5.89 18.52 9.09
N ASP A 217 6.42 19.38 9.96
CA ASP A 217 6.45 20.82 9.74
C ASP A 217 7.34 21.19 8.55
N LEU A 218 8.54 20.58 8.46
CA LEU A 218 9.47 20.75 7.34
C LEU A 218 8.89 20.29 6.00
N LEU A 219 8.10 19.20 6.01
CA LEU A 219 7.37 18.76 4.81
C LEU A 219 6.24 19.76 4.46
N ALA A 220 5.48 20.22 5.45
CA ALA A 220 4.38 21.17 5.24
C ALA A 220 4.87 22.50 4.64
N GLU A 221 6.02 23.01 5.08
CA GLU A 221 6.67 24.20 4.51
C GLU A 221 7.03 24.03 3.02
N LEU A 222 7.29 22.79 2.59
CA LEU A 222 7.65 22.49 1.21
C LEU A 222 6.44 22.39 0.28
N VAL A 223 5.33 21.81 0.76
CA VAL A 223 4.16 21.47 -0.08
C VAL A 223 2.98 22.42 0.09
N GLY A 224 3.05 23.35 1.07
CA GLY A 224 2.00 24.37 1.34
C GLY A 224 2.18 25.57 0.53
#